data_89a011b95a06b00c866666bfb6457ac1
#
_entry.id   89a011b95a06b00c866666bfb6457ac1
#
_cell.length_a   1.000
_cell.length_b   1.000
_cell.length_c   1.000
_cell.angle_alpha   90.00
_cell.angle_beta   90.00
_cell.angle_gamma   90.00
#
_symmetry.space_group_name_H-M   'P 1'
#
loop_
_entity.id
_entity.type
_entity.pdbx_description
1 polymer ?
#
loop_
_entity_poly.entity_id
_entity_poly.type
_entity_poly.pdbx_seq_one_letter_code
_entity_poly.pdbx_strand_id
1 'polypeptide(L)'
;MTREQIASLFERRRAAFNRHDAAALAADYTHDCTIDSPSGGTHHGPAAAERVLANVFDALDVTLRQESVIIDGDSVAEVVSIDGKDVGNFLGLPPTGKSFHVPGVFLYELKDGLIARERRIYDFTALLIQTGLLKAKPA
;
A
#
# COMPACT_ATOMS: atom_id res chain seq x y z
N MET A 1 -13.49 5.28 -17.08
CA MET A 1 -13.70 3.86 -16.68
C MET A 1 -15.08 3.71 -16.06
N THR A 2 -15.72 2.60 -16.33
CA THR A 2 -16.94 2.24 -15.62
C THR A 2 -16.62 1.83 -14.18
N ARG A 3 -17.64 1.80 -13.32
CA ARG A 3 -17.51 1.34 -11.94
C ARG A 3 -16.99 -0.11 -11.89
N GLU A 4 -17.48 -0.97 -12.77
CA GLU A 4 -17.05 -2.36 -12.89
C GLU A 4 -15.59 -2.49 -13.33
N GLN A 5 -15.15 -1.64 -14.25
CA GLN A 5 -13.76 -1.60 -14.69
C GLN A 5 -12.82 -1.17 -13.54
N ILE A 6 -13.25 -0.19 -12.75
CA ILE A 6 -12.48 0.25 -11.58
C ILE A 6 -12.42 -0.87 -10.53
N ALA A 7 -13.55 -1.52 -10.24
CA ALA A 7 -13.58 -2.64 -9.29
C ALA A 7 -12.64 -3.78 -9.73
N SER A 8 -12.63 -4.11 -11.02
CA SER A 8 -11.74 -5.13 -11.59
C SER A 8 -10.28 -4.73 -11.52
N LEU A 9 -9.97 -3.45 -11.75
CA LEU A 9 -8.61 -2.93 -11.60
C LEU A 9 -8.09 -3.16 -10.17
N PHE A 10 -8.87 -2.82 -9.16
CA PHE A 10 -8.44 -2.94 -7.77
C PHE A 10 -8.40 -4.40 -7.29
N GLU A 11 -9.27 -5.27 -7.78
CA GLU A 11 -9.20 -6.70 -7.52
C GLU A 11 -7.88 -7.29 -8.06
N ARG A 12 -7.54 -6.96 -9.30
CA ARG A 12 -6.28 -7.39 -9.93
C ARG A 12 -5.07 -6.85 -9.18
N ARG A 13 -5.12 -5.59 -8.74
CA ARG A 13 -4.04 -4.96 -7.97
C ARG A 13 -3.84 -5.65 -6.62
N ARG A 14 -4.91 -6.00 -5.91
CA ARG A 14 -4.78 -6.74 -4.64
C ARG A 14 -4.15 -8.11 -4.85
N ALA A 15 -4.52 -8.81 -5.91
CA ALA A 15 -3.90 -10.08 -6.26
C ALA A 15 -2.40 -9.90 -6.53
N ALA A 16 -2.01 -8.87 -7.27
CA ALA A 16 -0.61 -8.54 -7.54
C ALA A 16 0.13 -8.17 -6.25
N PHE A 17 -0.48 -7.38 -5.38
CA PHE A 17 0.10 -7.02 -4.09
C PHE A 17 0.34 -8.26 -3.23
N ASN A 18 -0.64 -9.14 -3.14
CA ASN A 18 -0.57 -10.35 -2.29
C ASN A 18 0.45 -11.37 -2.79
N ARG A 19 0.82 -11.34 -4.07
CA ARG A 19 1.95 -12.15 -4.60
C ARG A 19 3.26 -11.35 -4.66
N HIS A 20 3.28 -10.12 -4.13
CA HIS A 20 4.46 -9.24 -4.08
C HIS A 20 5.03 -8.89 -5.46
N ASP A 21 4.16 -8.63 -6.42
CA ASP A 21 4.52 -8.29 -7.80
C ASP A 21 4.57 -6.77 -7.98
N ALA A 22 5.70 -6.17 -7.61
CA ALA A 22 5.90 -4.72 -7.69
C ALA A 22 5.81 -4.19 -9.13
N ALA A 23 6.33 -4.94 -10.10
CA ALA A 23 6.30 -4.54 -11.50
C ALA A 23 4.86 -4.46 -12.04
N ALA A 24 4.02 -5.46 -11.74
CA ALA A 24 2.63 -5.47 -12.15
C ALA A 24 1.85 -4.30 -11.53
N LEU A 25 2.13 -3.95 -10.28
CA LEU A 25 1.52 -2.78 -9.63
C LEU A 25 1.97 -1.47 -10.26
N ALA A 26 3.27 -1.33 -10.53
CA ALA A 26 3.84 -0.12 -11.12
C ALA A 26 3.32 0.18 -12.52
N ALA A 27 2.94 -0.84 -13.28
CA ALA A 27 2.39 -0.69 -14.62
C ALA A 27 1.05 0.05 -14.67
N ASP A 28 0.36 0.20 -13.53
CA ASP A 28 -0.95 0.84 -13.46
C ASP A 28 -0.89 2.35 -13.17
N TYR A 29 0.29 2.95 -13.09
CA TYR A 29 0.45 4.38 -12.78
C TYR A 29 0.69 5.21 -14.04
N THR A 30 0.22 6.47 -13.99
CA THR A 30 0.57 7.44 -15.03
C THR A 30 2.06 7.78 -14.97
N HIS A 31 2.59 8.30 -16.08
CA HIS A 31 4.01 8.71 -16.16
C HIS A 31 4.40 9.73 -15.08
N ASP A 32 3.50 10.64 -14.75
CA ASP A 32 3.69 11.72 -13.78
C ASP A 32 2.98 11.48 -12.45
N CYS A 33 2.73 10.24 -12.11
CA CYS A 33 2.01 9.88 -10.89
C CYS A 33 2.71 10.38 -9.62
N THR A 34 1.91 10.57 -8.58
CA THR A 34 2.38 10.92 -7.23
C THR A 34 1.88 9.89 -6.23
N ILE A 35 2.77 9.42 -5.35
CA ILE A 35 2.44 8.49 -4.27
C ILE A 35 2.90 9.10 -2.96
N ASP A 36 1.97 9.25 -2.01
CA ASP A 36 2.25 9.70 -0.65
C ASP A 36 2.12 8.53 0.33
N SER A 37 3.11 8.34 1.18
CA SER A 37 3.15 7.26 2.17
C SER A 37 3.56 7.79 3.54
N PRO A 38 2.98 7.28 4.66
CA PRO A 38 3.37 7.70 6.01
C PRO A 38 4.83 7.44 6.33
N SER A 39 5.40 6.36 5.80
CA SER A 39 6.77 5.93 6.12
C SER A 39 7.82 6.42 5.15
N GLY A 40 7.44 6.75 3.91
CA GLY A 40 8.40 7.04 2.84
C GLY A 40 8.27 8.41 2.21
N GLY A 41 7.29 9.23 2.62
CA GLY A 41 7.06 10.54 2.02
C GLY A 41 6.44 10.46 0.63
N THR A 42 6.80 11.40 -0.23
CA THR A 42 6.23 11.57 -1.56
C THR A 42 7.17 11.04 -2.64
N HIS A 43 6.63 10.25 -3.55
CA HIS A 43 7.36 9.66 -4.68
C HIS A 43 6.69 10.01 -6.00
N HIS A 44 7.45 10.11 -7.08
CA HIS A 44 6.97 10.50 -8.42
C HIS A 44 7.37 9.47 -9.47
N GLY A 45 6.41 9.10 -10.31
CA GLY A 45 6.60 8.25 -11.47
C GLY A 45 6.58 6.74 -11.19
N PRO A 46 6.33 5.93 -12.25
CA PRO A 46 6.19 4.48 -12.10
C PRO A 46 7.46 3.77 -11.61
N ALA A 47 8.65 4.22 -12.01
CA ALA A 47 9.91 3.63 -11.55
C ALA A 47 10.09 3.79 -10.04
N ALA A 48 9.75 4.97 -9.49
CA ALA A 48 9.76 5.19 -8.04
C ALA A 48 8.70 4.35 -7.34
N ALA A 49 7.51 4.21 -7.92
CA ALA A 49 6.45 3.35 -7.40
C ALA A 49 6.91 1.89 -7.27
N GLU A 50 7.54 1.36 -8.32
CA GLU A 50 8.06 -0.01 -8.31
C GLU A 50 9.13 -0.20 -7.24
N ARG A 51 10.07 0.73 -7.12
CA ARG A 51 11.14 0.68 -6.12
C ARG A 51 10.59 0.70 -4.69
N VAL A 52 9.64 1.59 -4.42
CA VAL A 52 9.00 1.69 -3.09
C VAL A 52 8.27 0.41 -2.74
N LEU A 53 7.50 -0.15 -3.67
CA LEU A 53 6.78 -1.41 -3.47
C LEU A 53 7.72 -2.59 -3.28
N ALA A 54 8.78 -2.68 -4.09
CA ALA A 54 9.79 -3.73 -3.95
C ALA A 54 10.45 -3.68 -2.56
N ASN A 55 10.78 -2.48 -2.08
CA ASN A 55 11.35 -2.30 -0.74
C ASN A 55 10.38 -2.75 0.37
N VAL A 56 9.09 -2.45 0.23
CA VAL A 56 8.06 -2.92 1.17
C VAL A 56 8.00 -4.44 1.20
N PHE A 57 7.99 -5.08 0.04
CA PHE A 57 7.90 -6.55 -0.08
C PHE A 57 9.17 -7.25 0.41
N ASP A 58 10.33 -6.63 0.30
CA ASP A 58 11.56 -7.16 0.87
C ASP A 58 11.58 -7.06 2.40
N ALA A 59 11.00 -6.00 2.95
CA ALA A 59 11.01 -5.73 4.39
C ALA A 59 9.89 -6.42 5.15
N LEU A 60 8.72 -6.55 4.54
CA LEU A 60 7.51 -7.04 5.18
C LEU A 60 6.89 -8.16 4.35
N ASP A 61 6.57 -9.27 5.00
CA ASP A 61 5.69 -10.28 4.41
C ASP A 61 4.24 -9.82 4.63
N VAL A 62 3.68 -9.12 3.64
CA VAL A 62 2.47 -8.33 3.79
C VAL A 62 1.40 -8.74 2.79
N THR A 63 0.15 -8.76 3.25
CA THR A 63 -1.03 -8.98 2.42
C THR A 63 -2.10 -7.92 2.71
N LEU A 64 -2.98 -7.70 1.73
CA LEU A 64 -4.12 -6.79 1.83
C LEU A 64 -5.42 -7.55 1.65
N ARG A 65 -6.42 -7.17 2.45
CA ARG A 65 -7.81 -7.56 2.26
C ARG A 65 -8.66 -6.30 2.15
N GLN A 66 -9.50 -6.22 1.11
CA GLN A 66 -10.44 -5.12 0.97
C GLN A 66 -11.64 -5.31 1.90
N GLU A 67 -11.88 -4.34 2.78
CA GLU A 67 -13.06 -4.30 3.63
C GLU A 67 -14.23 -3.62 2.91
N SER A 68 -13.96 -2.51 2.23
CA SER A 68 -14.92 -1.80 1.40
C SER A 68 -14.21 -0.94 0.36
N VAL A 69 -14.96 -0.51 -0.66
CA VAL A 69 -14.47 0.42 -1.67
C VAL A 69 -15.55 1.46 -1.96
N ILE A 70 -15.14 2.71 -2.04
CA ILE A 70 -16.00 3.83 -2.40
C ILE A 70 -15.47 4.38 -3.72
N ILE A 71 -16.33 4.45 -4.72
CA ILE A 71 -15.98 4.93 -6.05
C ILE A 71 -16.89 6.11 -6.38
N ASP A 72 -16.29 7.26 -6.65
CA ASP A 72 -16.98 8.47 -7.09
C ASP A 72 -16.27 9.02 -8.32
N GLY A 73 -16.79 8.70 -9.50
CA GLY A 73 -16.12 9.04 -10.75
C GLY A 73 -14.74 8.41 -10.84
N ASP A 74 -13.72 9.24 -10.98
CA ASP A 74 -12.32 8.83 -11.04
C ASP A 74 -11.63 8.80 -9.67
N SER A 75 -12.35 9.09 -8.61
CA SER A 75 -11.85 9.05 -7.23
C SER A 75 -12.23 7.75 -6.55
N VAL A 76 -11.27 7.10 -5.91
CA VAL A 76 -11.47 5.81 -5.25
C VAL A 76 -10.90 5.85 -3.84
N ALA A 77 -11.69 5.36 -2.87
CA ALA A 77 -11.21 5.10 -1.52
C ALA A 77 -11.33 3.59 -1.24
N GLU A 78 -10.20 2.94 -1.07
CA GLU A 78 -10.14 1.51 -0.72
C GLU A 78 -9.84 1.37 0.76
N VAL A 79 -10.81 0.86 1.53
CA VAL A 79 -10.62 0.55 2.95
C VAL A 79 -10.11 -0.88 3.06
N VAL A 80 -8.98 -1.04 3.72
CA VAL A 80 -8.25 -2.32 3.76
C VAL A 80 -7.88 -2.74 5.17
N SER A 81 -7.71 -4.05 5.35
CA SER A 81 -6.94 -4.62 6.44
C SER A 81 -5.57 -5.02 5.91
N ILE A 82 -4.54 -4.66 6.63
CA ILE A 82 -3.14 -4.94 6.28
C ILE A 82 -2.58 -5.91 7.31
N ASP A 83 -2.24 -7.11 6.86
CA ASP A 83 -1.60 -8.13 7.68
C ASP A 83 -0.16 -8.32 7.21
N GLY A 84 0.77 -8.41 8.15
CA GLY A 84 2.15 -8.61 7.78
C GLY A 84 3.04 -9.10 8.89
N LYS A 85 4.29 -9.34 8.53
CA LYS A 85 5.35 -9.77 9.43
C LYS A 85 6.63 -9.03 9.08
N ASP A 86 7.35 -8.57 10.07
CA ASP A 86 8.64 -7.91 9.90
C ASP A 86 9.73 -8.96 9.64
N VAL A 87 10.11 -9.14 8.38
CA VAL A 87 11.04 -10.19 7.94
C VAL A 87 12.34 -9.66 7.33
N GLY A 88 12.38 -8.36 6.99
CA GLY A 88 13.54 -7.71 6.39
C GLY A 88 14.01 -6.53 7.22
N ASN A 89 14.78 -5.64 6.60
CA ASN A 89 15.29 -4.44 7.27
C ASN A 89 14.30 -3.27 7.17
N PHE A 90 13.12 -3.44 7.73
CA PHE A 90 12.12 -2.38 7.73
C PHE A 90 12.66 -1.14 8.45
N LEU A 91 12.60 0.01 7.80
CA LEU A 91 13.19 1.27 8.25
C LEU A 91 14.71 1.18 8.55
N GLY A 92 15.42 0.25 7.92
CA GLY A 92 16.84 0.03 8.15
C GLY A 92 17.18 -0.66 9.47
N LEU A 93 16.17 -1.17 10.20
CA LEU A 93 16.35 -1.84 11.48
C LEU A 93 16.38 -3.38 11.29
N PRO A 94 17.06 -4.12 12.18
CA PRO A 94 17.04 -5.58 12.14
C PRO A 94 15.62 -6.13 12.23
N PRO A 95 15.27 -7.22 11.51
CA PRO A 95 13.95 -7.79 11.54
C PRO A 95 13.60 -8.36 12.92
N THR A 96 12.39 -8.08 13.39
CA THR A 96 11.91 -8.58 14.70
C THR A 96 11.21 -9.93 14.58
N GLY A 97 10.76 -10.31 13.39
CA GLY A 97 9.96 -11.51 13.14
C GLY A 97 8.53 -11.43 13.68
N LYS A 98 8.11 -10.26 14.17
CA LYS A 98 6.78 -10.08 14.75
C LYS A 98 5.75 -9.71 13.69
N SER A 99 4.52 -10.17 13.90
CA SER A 99 3.37 -9.91 13.03
C SER A 99 2.62 -8.66 13.45
N PHE A 100 1.93 -8.06 12.48
CA PHE A 100 1.04 -6.92 12.73
C PHE A 100 -0.25 -7.07 11.93
N HIS A 101 -1.29 -6.39 12.41
CA HIS A 101 -2.58 -6.25 11.75
C HIS A 101 -3.08 -4.84 11.99
N VAL A 102 -3.22 -4.05 10.92
CA VAL A 102 -3.62 -2.65 11.02
C VAL A 102 -4.63 -2.29 9.92
N PRO A 103 -5.51 -1.31 10.18
CA PRO A 103 -6.39 -0.76 9.16
C PRO A 103 -5.64 0.22 8.27
N GLY A 104 -6.16 0.41 7.06
CA GLY A 104 -5.69 1.45 6.17
C GLY A 104 -6.77 1.92 5.22
N VAL A 105 -6.54 3.11 4.65
CA VAL A 105 -7.35 3.65 3.57
C VAL A 105 -6.39 4.14 2.50
N PHE A 106 -6.54 3.63 1.29
CA PHE A 106 -5.79 4.10 0.13
C PHE A 106 -6.69 4.95 -0.74
N LEU A 107 -6.29 6.18 -0.99
CA LEU A 107 -7.03 7.13 -1.81
C LEU A 107 -6.36 7.23 -3.18
N TYR A 108 -7.16 7.13 -4.23
CA TYR A 108 -6.67 7.14 -5.61
C TYR A 108 -7.42 8.15 -6.45
N GLU A 109 -6.69 8.84 -7.32
CA GLU A 109 -7.24 9.59 -8.43
C GLU A 109 -6.81 8.90 -9.73
N LEU A 110 -7.77 8.55 -10.58
CA LEU A 110 -7.54 7.88 -11.86
C LEU A 110 -7.55 8.89 -13.00
N LYS A 111 -6.75 8.63 -14.03
CA LYS A 111 -6.72 9.40 -15.27
C LYS A 111 -6.46 8.45 -16.42
N ASP A 112 -7.35 8.44 -17.42
CA ASP A 112 -7.22 7.59 -18.61
C ASP A 112 -6.97 6.10 -18.28
N GLY A 113 -7.65 5.61 -17.23
CA GLY A 113 -7.56 4.21 -16.80
C GLY A 113 -6.33 3.87 -15.96
N LEU A 114 -5.51 4.85 -15.60
CA LEU A 114 -4.30 4.70 -14.79
C LEU A 114 -4.40 5.51 -13.50
N ILE A 115 -3.56 5.19 -12.54
CA ILE A 115 -3.48 5.90 -11.25
C ILE A 115 -2.57 7.11 -11.42
N ALA A 116 -3.14 8.31 -11.28
CA ALA A 116 -2.40 9.57 -11.31
C ALA A 116 -1.92 9.98 -9.92
N ARG A 117 -2.68 9.65 -8.88
CA ARG A 117 -2.32 9.95 -7.49
C ARG A 117 -2.76 8.83 -6.57
N GLU A 118 -1.89 8.48 -5.63
CA GLU A 118 -2.18 7.55 -4.55
C GLU A 118 -1.74 8.17 -3.21
N ARG A 119 -2.64 8.15 -2.21
CA ARG A 119 -2.31 8.46 -0.83
C ARG A 119 -2.55 7.23 0.01
N ARG A 120 -1.52 6.79 0.71
CA ARG A 120 -1.61 5.66 1.64
C ARG A 120 -1.77 6.21 3.04
N ILE A 121 -2.86 5.87 3.69
CA ILE A 121 -3.14 6.24 5.08
C ILE A 121 -3.34 4.93 5.84
N TYR A 122 -2.44 4.62 6.75
CA TYR A 122 -2.58 3.44 7.60
C TYR A 122 -2.04 3.73 8.99
N ASP A 123 -2.41 2.89 9.95
CA ASP A 123 -2.00 3.04 11.35
C ASP A 123 -0.54 2.64 11.53
N PHE A 124 0.35 3.54 11.16
CA PHE A 124 1.80 3.33 11.21
C PHE A 124 2.30 3.17 12.64
N THR A 125 1.76 3.94 13.59
CA THR A 125 2.11 3.82 15.00
C THR A 125 1.77 2.43 15.55
N ALA A 126 0.58 1.92 15.27
CA ALA A 126 0.19 0.58 15.69
C ALA A 126 1.09 -0.49 15.06
N LEU A 127 1.46 -0.34 13.78
CA LEU A 127 2.40 -1.24 13.12
C LEU A 127 3.74 -1.27 13.86
N LEU A 128 4.29 -0.12 14.20
CA LEU A 128 5.57 -0.02 14.92
C LEU A 128 5.50 -0.64 16.31
N ILE A 129 4.39 -0.44 17.03
CA ILE A 129 4.18 -1.01 18.36
C ILE A 129 4.04 -2.54 18.29
N GLN A 130 3.22 -3.02 17.36
CA GLN A 130 2.97 -4.47 17.21
C GLN A 130 4.22 -5.24 16.79
N THR A 131 5.08 -4.64 15.97
CA THR A 131 6.35 -5.25 15.56
C THR A 131 7.47 -5.05 16.59
N GLY A 132 7.23 -4.26 17.62
CA GLY A 132 8.23 -4.00 18.66
C GLY A 132 9.30 -2.98 18.28
N LEU A 133 9.14 -2.28 17.13
CA LEU A 133 10.05 -1.22 16.69
C LEU A 133 9.85 0.06 17.49
N LEU A 134 8.66 0.27 18.03
CA LEU A 134 8.33 1.35 18.95
C LEU A 134 7.74 0.74 20.22
N LYS A 135 8.30 1.13 21.38
CA LYS A 135 7.79 0.69 22.68
C LYS A 135 6.79 1.71 23.22
N ALA A 136 5.59 1.22 23.57
CA ALA A 136 4.57 2.01 24.22
C ALA A 136 3.80 1.13 25.20
N LYS A 137 3.23 1.75 26.24
CA LYS A 137 2.31 1.03 27.12
C LYS A 137 0.96 0.94 26.43
N PRO A 138 0.26 -0.20 26.54
CA PRO A 138 -1.13 -0.28 26.11
C PRO A 138 -1.99 0.73 26.85
N ALA A 139 -2.94 1.31 26.14
CA ALA A 139 -3.90 2.24 26.75
C ALA A 139 -4.82 1.52 27.74
#